data_b8c73b430ee74a2e8ac31923f7446d70
#
_entry.id   b8c73b430ee74a2e8ac31923f7446d70
#
_cell.length_a   1.000
_cell.length_b   1.000
_cell.length_c   1.000
_cell.angle_alpha   90.00
_cell.angle_beta   90.00
_cell.angle_gamma   90.00
#
_symmetry.space_group_name_H-M   'P 1'
#
loop_
_entity.id
_entity.type
_entity.pdbx_description
1 polymer ?
#
loop_
_entity_poly.entity_id
_entity_poly.type
_entity_poly.pdbx_seq_one_letter_code
_entity_poly.pdbx_strand_id
1 'polypeptide(L)'
;MNDTSDNQSKNADELILSQDIKLIGVDDPKSKDQVFNSAIAALEEQKYDISYELFNYFVESFEDEEKNPLSHFWLGEISLIENDLSKSKDHFMELISSYPNHYRVPLAHKKIGDIYLKSNDVQRAKDKYNFVIREYPNNSASSLALQLLKNME
;
A
#
# COMPACT_ATOMS: atom_id res chain seq x y z
N MET A 1 4.63 0.23 -34.05
CA MET A 1 3.29 -0.34 -34.27
C MET A 1 2.76 -1.22 -33.12
N ASN A 2 3.30 -1.09 -31.90
CA ASN A 2 2.92 -1.94 -30.77
C ASN A 2 2.16 -1.22 -29.63
N ASP A 3 1.71 0.01 -29.80
CA ASP A 3 1.09 0.81 -28.72
C ASP A 3 -0.44 0.71 -28.63
N THR A 4 -1.10 0.13 -29.63
CA THR A 4 -2.57 0.09 -29.66
C THR A 4 -3.18 -1.12 -28.94
N SER A 5 -2.46 -2.21 -28.78
CA SER A 5 -2.98 -3.41 -28.11
C SER A 5 -2.94 -3.30 -26.59
N ASP A 6 -1.93 -2.66 -26.03
CA ASP A 6 -1.81 -2.46 -24.57
C ASP A 6 -2.84 -1.48 -24.04
N ASN A 7 -3.17 -0.44 -24.80
CA ASN A 7 -4.16 0.57 -24.39
C ASN A 7 -5.60 0.02 -24.49
N GLN A 8 -5.88 -0.85 -25.44
CA GLN A 8 -7.20 -1.48 -25.54
C GLN A 8 -7.43 -2.53 -24.46
N SER A 9 -6.39 -3.25 -24.04
CA SER A 9 -6.46 -4.20 -22.94
C SER A 9 -6.70 -3.50 -21.59
N LYS A 10 -5.99 -2.41 -21.32
CA LYS A 10 -6.18 -1.60 -20.10
C LYS A 10 -7.58 -1.01 -20.01
N ASN A 11 -8.12 -0.47 -21.10
CA ASN A 11 -9.47 0.08 -21.14
C ASN A 11 -10.55 -0.99 -20.96
N ALA A 12 -10.35 -2.19 -21.50
CA ALA A 12 -11.26 -3.31 -21.31
C ALA A 12 -11.26 -3.82 -19.86
N ASP A 13 -10.09 -3.93 -19.24
CA ASP A 13 -9.94 -4.36 -17.86
C ASP A 13 -10.52 -3.32 -16.88
N GLU A 14 -10.31 -2.03 -17.13
CA GLU A 14 -10.92 -0.94 -16.37
C GLU A 14 -12.45 -0.94 -16.50
N LEU A 15 -12.97 -1.22 -17.68
CA LEU A 15 -14.41 -1.29 -17.92
C LEU A 15 -15.03 -2.49 -17.22
N ILE A 16 -14.38 -3.65 -17.26
CA ILE A 16 -14.80 -4.88 -16.56
C ILE A 16 -14.80 -4.62 -15.05
N LEU A 17 -13.74 -4.04 -14.51
CA LEU A 17 -13.61 -3.70 -13.10
C LEU A 17 -14.72 -2.73 -12.65
N SER A 18 -15.01 -1.68 -13.43
CA SER A 18 -16.08 -0.73 -13.16
C SER A 18 -17.46 -1.38 -13.18
N GLN A 19 -17.70 -2.36 -14.06
CA GLN A 19 -18.93 -3.13 -14.12
C GLN A 19 -19.05 -4.09 -12.94
N ASP A 20 -17.98 -4.79 -12.57
CA ASP A 20 -17.95 -5.70 -11.43
C ASP A 20 -18.20 -4.97 -10.12
N ILE A 21 -17.62 -3.80 -9.92
CA ILE A 21 -17.87 -2.95 -8.77
C ILE A 21 -19.35 -2.53 -8.70
N LYS A 22 -19.97 -2.19 -9.83
CA LYS A 22 -21.41 -1.84 -9.91
C LYS A 22 -22.31 -3.03 -9.61
N LEU A 23 -21.92 -4.23 -10.02
CA LEU A 23 -22.70 -5.46 -9.82
C LEU A 23 -22.66 -5.95 -8.37
N ILE A 24 -21.59 -5.62 -7.62
CA ILE A 24 -21.40 -6.08 -6.25
C ILE A 24 -22.33 -5.36 -5.25
N GLY A 25 -22.78 -4.14 -5.52
CA GLY A 25 -23.67 -3.37 -4.61
C GLY A 25 -22.96 -2.97 -3.29
N VAL A 26 -22.86 -1.69 -3.03
CA VAL A 26 -22.02 -1.09 -1.97
C VAL A 26 -22.45 -1.48 -0.56
N ASP A 27 -23.72 -1.83 -0.35
CA ASP A 27 -24.31 -2.06 0.99
C ASP A 27 -24.37 -3.55 1.40
N ASP A 28 -23.88 -4.47 0.55
CA ASP A 28 -23.87 -5.90 0.87
C ASP A 28 -22.58 -6.25 1.62
N PRO A 29 -22.65 -6.83 2.85
CA PRO A 29 -21.45 -7.28 3.57
C PRO A 29 -20.57 -8.27 2.79
N LYS A 30 -21.15 -9.05 1.87
CA LYS A 30 -20.40 -9.93 0.96
C LYS A 30 -19.58 -9.16 -0.04
N SER A 31 -20.00 -7.96 -0.44
CA SER A 31 -19.28 -7.09 -1.35
C SER A 31 -17.94 -6.64 -0.79
N LYS A 32 -17.89 -6.34 0.50
CA LYS A 32 -16.68 -5.92 1.20
C LYS A 32 -15.57 -6.97 1.06
N ASP A 33 -15.86 -8.22 1.42
CA ASP A 33 -14.91 -9.31 1.33
C ASP A 33 -14.53 -9.64 -0.12
N GLN A 34 -15.49 -9.59 -1.05
CA GLN A 34 -15.22 -9.81 -2.47
C GLN A 34 -14.27 -8.75 -3.05
N VAL A 35 -14.50 -7.48 -2.75
CA VAL A 35 -13.63 -6.39 -3.23
C VAL A 35 -12.21 -6.55 -2.67
N PHE A 36 -12.09 -6.80 -1.37
CA PHE A 36 -10.78 -6.98 -0.73
C PHE A 36 -10.05 -8.21 -1.31
N ASN A 37 -10.72 -9.35 -1.42
CA ASN A 37 -10.14 -10.56 -1.98
C ASN A 37 -9.75 -10.41 -3.44
N SER A 38 -10.53 -9.70 -4.22
CA SER A 38 -10.20 -9.39 -5.63
C SER A 38 -8.98 -8.46 -5.72
N ALA A 39 -8.86 -7.51 -4.80
CA ALA A 39 -7.68 -6.64 -4.72
C ALA A 39 -6.41 -7.45 -4.42
N ILE A 40 -6.48 -8.38 -3.46
CA ILE A 40 -5.38 -9.29 -3.12
C ILE A 40 -5.02 -10.19 -4.30
N ALA A 41 -6.01 -10.79 -4.97
CA ALA A 41 -5.78 -11.64 -6.14
C ALA A 41 -5.07 -10.88 -7.27
N ALA A 42 -5.51 -9.65 -7.55
CA ALA A 42 -4.87 -8.79 -8.55
C ALA A 42 -3.42 -8.44 -8.15
N LEU A 43 -3.17 -8.22 -6.85
CA LEU A 43 -1.82 -7.97 -6.32
C LEU A 43 -0.91 -9.18 -6.56
N GLU A 44 -1.38 -10.39 -6.25
CA GLU A 44 -0.63 -11.64 -6.44
C GLU A 44 -0.32 -11.90 -7.92
N GLU A 45 -1.22 -11.51 -8.82
CA GLU A 45 -1.03 -11.58 -10.26
C GLU A 45 -0.21 -10.43 -10.84
N GLN A 46 0.27 -9.52 -9.99
CA GLN A 46 1.02 -8.32 -10.38
C GLN A 46 0.23 -7.36 -11.29
N LYS A 47 -1.08 -7.42 -11.22
CA LYS A 47 -2.00 -6.46 -11.87
C LYS A 47 -2.17 -5.24 -10.96
N TYR A 48 -1.11 -4.43 -10.88
CA TYR A 48 -1.02 -3.35 -9.90
C TYR A 48 -2.06 -2.26 -10.09
N ASP A 49 -2.39 -1.90 -11.33
CA ASP A 49 -3.42 -0.89 -11.61
C ASP A 49 -4.78 -1.32 -11.08
N ILE A 50 -5.17 -2.56 -11.36
CA ILE A 50 -6.44 -3.15 -10.91
C ILE A 50 -6.45 -3.28 -9.38
N SER A 51 -5.38 -3.79 -8.81
CA SER A 51 -5.25 -3.94 -7.36
C SER A 51 -5.36 -2.60 -6.65
N TYR A 52 -4.68 -1.57 -7.15
CA TYR A 52 -4.74 -0.22 -6.60
C TYR A 52 -6.18 0.32 -6.60
N GLU A 53 -6.86 0.23 -7.74
CA GLU A 53 -8.26 0.67 -7.89
C GLU A 53 -9.18 -0.03 -6.88
N LEU A 54 -9.03 -1.34 -6.71
CA LEU A 54 -9.84 -2.12 -5.79
C LEU A 54 -9.56 -1.78 -4.32
N PHE A 55 -8.30 -1.65 -3.91
CA PHE A 55 -7.97 -1.22 -2.55
C PHE A 55 -8.45 0.20 -2.27
N ASN A 56 -8.31 1.10 -3.24
CA ASN A 56 -8.80 2.47 -3.09
C ASN A 56 -10.32 2.52 -2.96
N TYR A 57 -11.02 1.77 -3.80
CA TYR A 57 -12.47 1.62 -3.68
C TYR A 57 -12.87 1.06 -2.31
N PHE A 58 -12.11 0.08 -1.80
CA PHE A 58 -12.37 -0.52 -0.50
C PHE A 58 -12.33 0.51 0.63
N VAL A 59 -11.26 1.29 0.70
CA VAL A 59 -11.10 2.29 1.79
C VAL A 59 -12.08 3.45 1.67
N GLU A 60 -12.55 3.79 0.48
CA GLU A 60 -13.55 4.83 0.27
C GLU A 60 -14.97 4.37 0.57
N SER A 61 -15.25 3.08 0.43
CA SER A 61 -16.61 2.53 0.47
C SER A 61 -16.94 1.75 1.73
N PHE A 62 -15.93 1.20 2.41
CA PHE A 62 -16.13 0.31 3.56
C PHE A 62 -15.31 0.74 4.76
N GLU A 63 -15.82 0.43 5.96
CA GLU A 63 -15.10 0.54 7.22
C GLU A 63 -14.83 -0.85 7.77
N ASP A 64 -13.55 -1.17 8.03
CA ASP A 64 -13.11 -2.44 8.58
C ASP A 64 -11.78 -2.20 9.31
N GLU A 65 -11.76 -2.47 10.61
CA GLU A 65 -10.61 -2.20 11.48
C GLU A 65 -9.36 -2.99 11.12
N GLU A 66 -9.52 -4.10 10.41
CA GLU A 66 -8.41 -4.95 9.96
C GLU A 66 -8.07 -4.71 8.49
N LYS A 67 -9.08 -4.68 7.62
CA LYS A 67 -8.88 -4.60 6.17
C LYS A 67 -8.56 -3.20 5.67
N ASN A 68 -9.07 -2.14 6.31
CA ASN A 68 -8.70 -0.78 5.91
C ASN A 68 -7.22 -0.49 6.15
N PRO A 69 -6.65 -0.79 7.33
CA PRO A 69 -5.21 -0.63 7.52
C PRO A 69 -4.38 -1.43 6.51
N LEU A 70 -4.75 -2.68 6.24
CA LEU A 70 -4.07 -3.52 5.25
C LEU A 70 -4.19 -2.93 3.84
N SER A 71 -5.37 -2.38 3.49
CA SER A 71 -5.58 -1.74 2.19
C SER A 71 -4.69 -0.51 2.02
N HIS A 72 -4.58 0.34 3.04
CA HIS A 72 -3.65 1.48 3.01
C HIS A 72 -2.20 1.02 2.88
N PHE A 73 -1.82 -0.05 3.56
CA PHE A 73 -0.49 -0.62 3.44
C PHE A 73 -0.20 -1.06 1.99
N TRP A 74 -1.11 -1.81 1.37
CA TRP A 74 -0.93 -2.28 -0.01
C TRP A 74 -0.97 -1.13 -1.03
N LEU A 75 -1.81 -0.12 -0.82
CA LEU A 75 -1.79 1.09 -1.65
C LEU A 75 -0.42 1.79 -1.59
N GLY A 76 0.18 1.86 -0.42
CA GLY A 76 1.54 2.36 -0.24
C GLY A 76 2.58 1.52 -0.97
N GLU A 77 2.50 0.20 -0.85
CA GLU A 77 3.42 -0.74 -1.51
C GLU A 77 3.31 -0.67 -3.04
N ILE A 78 2.10 -0.66 -3.58
CA ILE A 78 1.88 -0.55 -5.04
C ILE A 78 2.45 0.77 -5.56
N SER A 79 2.17 1.87 -4.88
CA SER A 79 2.71 3.18 -5.24
C SER A 79 4.23 3.21 -5.22
N LEU A 80 4.84 2.49 -4.27
CA LEU A 80 6.30 2.35 -4.18
C LEU A 80 6.86 1.54 -5.36
N ILE A 81 6.21 0.46 -5.75
CA ILE A 81 6.57 -0.36 -6.92
C ILE A 81 6.51 0.50 -8.20
N GLU A 82 5.51 1.36 -8.31
CA GLU A 82 5.33 2.28 -9.44
C GLU A 82 6.22 3.52 -9.36
N ASN A 83 7.04 3.63 -8.33
CA ASN A 83 7.95 4.74 -8.04
C ASN A 83 7.24 6.09 -7.85
N ASP A 84 5.98 6.07 -7.43
CA ASP A 84 5.27 7.26 -6.96
C ASP A 84 5.51 7.43 -5.45
N LEU A 85 6.64 8.02 -5.11
CA LEU A 85 7.12 8.11 -3.73
C LEU A 85 6.22 8.99 -2.86
N SER A 86 5.69 10.07 -3.41
CA SER A 86 4.78 10.97 -2.68
C SER A 86 3.48 10.27 -2.30
N LYS A 87 2.87 9.59 -3.26
CA LYS A 87 1.64 8.85 -3.08
C LYS A 87 1.82 7.68 -2.11
N SER A 88 2.94 6.97 -2.24
CA SER A 88 3.32 5.89 -1.33
C SER A 88 3.40 6.38 0.12
N LYS A 89 4.11 7.49 0.34
CA LYS A 89 4.24 8.09 1.67
C LYS A 89 2.88 8.48 2.25
N ASP A 90 2.00 9.09 1.46
CA ASP A 90 0.68 9.50 1.90
C ASP A 90 -0.16 8.30 2.38
N HIS A 91 -0.12 7.17 1.67
CA HIS A 91 -0.84 5.96 2.08
C HIS A 91 -0.28 5.37 3.37
N PHE A 92 1.04 5.29 3.53
CA PHE A 92 1.63 4.82 4.78
C PHE A 92 1.35 5.77 5.96
N MET A 93 1.35 7.08 5.73
CA MET A 93 0.99 8.08 6.74
C MET A 93 -0.47 7.95 7.16
N GLU A 94 -1.37 7.67 6.24
CA GLU A 94 -2.79 7.44 6.54
C GLU A 94 -2.96 6.19 7.44
N LEU A 95 -2.27 5.11 7.14
CA LEU A 95 -2.25 3.92 8.00
C LEU A 95 -1.82 4.27 9.43
N ILE A 96 -0.72 4.99 9.57
CA ILE A 96 -0.16 5.35 10.87
C ILE A 96 -1.09 6.28 11.66
N SER A 97 -1.68 7.27 10.97
CA SER A 97 -2.54 8.28 11.61
C SER A 97 -3.89 7.72 12.03
N SER A 98 -4.51 6.94 11.15
CA SER A 98 -5.87 6.43 11.36
C SER A 98 -5.92 5.14 12.16
N TYR A 99 -4.85 4.34 12.11
CA TYR A 99 -4.79 3.01 12.75
C TYR A 99 -3.47 2.83 13.52
N PRO A 100 -3.19 3.69 14.52
CA PRO A 100 -1.88 3.76 15.18
C PRO A 100 -1.47 2.48 15.92
N ASN A 101 -2.43 1.63 16.28
CA ASN A 101 -2.18 0.39 17.02
C ASN A 101 -2.15 -0.86 16.13
N HIS A 102 -2.32 -0.70 14.82
CA HIS A 102 -2.30 -1.83 13.91
C HIS A 102 -0.88 -2.42 13.80
N TYR A 103 -0.77 -3.75 13.68
CA TYR A 103 0.51 -4.46 13.68
C TYR A 103 1.44 -4.09 12.51
N ARG A 104 0.90 -3.51 11.42
CA ARG A 104 1.67 -3.05 10.26
C ARG A 104 2.28 -1.65 10.45
N VAL A 105 1.93 -0.93 11.51
CA VAL A 105 2.42 0.43 11.75
C VAL A 105 3.96 0.51 11.85
N PRO A 106 4.65 -0.39 12.58
CA PRO A 106 6.12 -0.36 12.59
C PRO A 106 6.73 -0.51 11.20
N LEU A 107 6.20 -1.42 10.39
CA LEU A 107 6.67 -1.62 9.02
C LEU A 107 6.37 -0.41 8.13
N ALA A 108 5.21 0.24 8.31
CA ALA A 108 4.87 1.46 7.59
C ALA A 108 5.86 2.60 7.87
N HIS A 109 6.27 2.79 9.13
CA HIS A 109 7.33 3.74 9.47
C HIS A 109 8.66 3.41 8.79
N LYS A 110 9.05 2.13 8.78
CA LYS A 110 10.26 1.67 8.09
C LYS A 110 10.18 1.95 6.60
N LYS A 111 9.02 1.71 5.98
CA LYS A 111 8.79 2.00 4.56
C LYS A 111 8.90 3.50 4.24
N ILE A 112 8.45 4.36 5.12
CA ILE A 112 8.64 5.81 4.99
C ILE A 112 10.13 6.17 5.02
N GLY A 113 10.90 5.51 5.88
CA GLY A 113 12.35 5.62 5.86
C GLY A 113 12.95 5.23 4.52
N ASP A 114 12.50 4.12 3.94
CA ASP A 114 12.92 3.67 2.60
C ASP A 114 12.60 4.72 1.51
N ILE A 115 11.43 5.34 1.61
CA ILE A 115 11.02 6.42 0.68
C ILE A 115 11.95 7.61 0.79
N TYR A 116 12.30 8.05 1.99
CA TYR A 116 13.27 9.12 2.19
C TYR A 116 14.63 8.77 1.58
N LEU A 117 15.08 7.52 1.78
CA LEU A 117 16.35 7.06 1.21
C LEU A 117 16.33 7.10 -0.32
N LYS A 118 15.24 6.65 -0.95
CA LYS A 118 15.04 6.72 -2.40
C LYS A 118 14.98 8.16 -2.92
N SER A 119 14.54 9.09 -2.09
CA SER A 119 14.50 10.54 -2.41
C SER A 119 15.81 11.26 -2.12
N ASN A 120 16.86 10.52 -1.78
CA ASN A 120 18.18 11.05 -1.38
C ASN A 120 18.15 11.89 -0.10
N ASP A 121 17.12 11.77 0.71
CA ASP A 121 17.04 12.38 2.04
C ASP A 121 17.54 11.42 3.10
N VAL A 122 18.86 11.25 3.12
CA VAL A 122 19.54 10.28 3.99
C VAL A 122 19.31 10.59 5.47
N GLN A 123 19.24 11.87 5.84
CA GLN A 123 19.06 12.26 7.23
C GLN A 123 17.67 11.86 7.75
N ARG A 124 16.62 12.15 7.01
CA ARG A 124 15.25 11.74 7.40
C ARG A 124 15.08 10.23 7.37
N ALA A 125 15.75 9.53 6.45
CA ALA A 125 15.75 8.08 6.43
C ALA A 125 16.35 7.51 7.74
N LYS A 126 17.52 7.99 8.14
CA LYS A 126 18.17 7.60 9.41
C LYS A 126 17.28 7.91 10.62
N ASP A 127 16.67 9.07 10.66
CA ASP A 127 15.78 9.46 11.74
C ASP A 127 14.59 8.50 11.87
N LYS A 128 13.99 8.11 10.73
CA LYS A 128 12.89 7.13 10.71
C LYS A 128 13.32 5.74 11.15
N TYR A 129 14.46 5.27 10.70
CA TYR A 129 14.98 3.95 11.11
C TYR A 129 15.30 3.92 12.61
N ASN A 130 15.92 4.97 13.14
CA ASN A 130 16.17 5.09 14.57
C ASN A 130 14.87 5.17 15.38
N PHE A 131 13.87 5.86 14.88
CA PHE A 131 12.53 5.91 15.48
C PHE A 131 11.94 4.50 15.61
N VAL A 132 11.95 3.70 14.54
CA VAL A 132 11.42 2.33 14.54
C VAL A 132 12.15 1.46 15.57
N ILE A 133 13.47 1.55 15.63
CA ILE A 133 14.29 0.77 16.56
C ILE A 133 13.97 1.15 18.02
N ARG A 134 13.77 2.43 18.29
CA ARG A 134 13.48 2.93 19.64
C ARG A 134 12.08 2.58 20.09
N GLU A 135 11.06 2.79 19.22
CA GLU A 135 9.66 2.64 19.59
C GLU A 135 9.15 1.21 19.48
N TYR A 136 9.77 0.41 18.59
CA TYR A 136 9.32 -0.97 18.31
C TYR A 136 10.48 -1.96 18.37
N PRO A 137 11.23 -2.03 19.49
CA PRO A 137 12.52 -2.75 19.56
C PRO A 137 12.41 -4.25 19.27
N ASN A 138 11.26 -4.86 19.53
CA ASN A 138 11.05 -6.30 19.37
C ASN A 138 10.33 -6.66 18.05
N ASN A 139 10.13 -5.69 17.17
CA ASN A 139 9.45 -5.89 15.90
C ASN A 139 10.45 -6.22 14.80
N SER A 140 10.05 -7.04 13.84
CA SER A 140 10.89 -7.38 12.68
C SER A 140 11.28 -6.15 11.85
N ALA A 141 10.45 -5.11 11.81
CA ALA A 141 10.76 -3.85 11.17
C ALA A 141 11.99 -3.17 11.78
N SER A 142 12.16 -3.28 13.10
CA SER A 142 13.34 -2.77 13.82
C SER A 142 14.63 -3.48 13.37
N SER A 143 14.59 -4.80 13.21
CA SER A 143 15.73 -5.57 12.71
C SER A 143 16.14 -5.17 11.30
N LEU A 144 15.15 -4.96 10.42
CA LEU A 144 15.38 -4.47 9.05
C LEU A 144 15.96 -3.06 9.05
N ALA A 145 15.42 -2.16 9.88
CA ALA A 145 15.90 -0.79 10.01
C ALA A 145 17.35 -0.76 10.50
N LEU A 146 17.69 -1.57 11.49
CA LEU A 146 19.06 -1.68 12.02
C LEU A 146 20.04 -2.14 10.94
N GLN A 147 19.67 -3.13 10.14
CA GLN A 147 20.50 -3.61 9.04
C GLN A 147 20.75 -2.52 8.00
N LEU A 148 19.71 -1.75 7.65
CA LEU A 148 19.83 -0.63 6.71
C LEU A 148 20.76 0.47 7.26
N LEU A 149 20.63 0.82 8.55
CA LEU A 149 21.52 1.79 9.18
C LEU A 149 22.99 1.33 9.14
N LYS A 150 23.27 0.06 9.40
CA LYS A 150 24.62 -0.50 9.31
C LYS A 150 25.18 -0.40 7.90
N ASN A 151 24.36 -0.62 6.88
CA ASN A 151 24.79 -0.51 5.48
C ASN A 151 25.04 0.94 5.03
N MET A 152 24.58 1.92 5.81
CA MET A 152 24.76 3.35 5.54
C MET A 152 26.00 3.94 6.22
N GLU A 153 26.70 3.18 7.03
CA GLU A 153 27.93 3.60 7.71
C GLU A 153 29.17 3.62 6.82
#